data_8d8d808b71974d58ca7146b83d885b80
#
_entry.id   8d8d808b71974d58ca7146b83d885b80
#
_cell.length_a   1.000
_cell.length_b   1.000
_cell.length_c   1.000
_cell.angle_alpha   90.00
_cell.angle_beta   90.00
_cell.angle_gamma   90.00
#
_symmetry.space_group_name_H-M   'P 1'
#
loop_
_entity.id
_entity.type
_entity.pdbx_description
1 polymer ?
#
loop_
_entity_poly.entity_id
_entity_poly.type
_entity_poly.pdbx_seq_one_letter_code
_entity_poly.pdbx_strand_id
1 'polypeptide(L)'
;MAQSPNDNSTRIAPLADTDAEGNRCAATHPITRLIKLVTLLLGVGIVLFNLAGRGRAQGPGEPKQGVGPNQETEFDRLTASNIDRLFSEGRKAFRFDTFGDESFWGDMLKLHQAIEGSKFGGVGPGISPRAALGLGLKVDVDALPKGFVKDVERGKVNVNDPATTLALLRMDAIVGLKGFFQGDTLKSVGISCALCHSTVDNSFAFGVGHRLDGWANRDLDVGKIVAAAPDLTPIANLLGVDVPTLKAVLNSWGPGKFDAEIILDGKAFNPQQISHGVVTGTNVPGATLIPNAFGLAGFNQHTWTGAWGTVTYWNAFVANLEMHGKGRFFDPRLNNGAQFPIAATHGFADLPHIDPDDDLITPKLPALHFFQLALPAPVPQPGRDFDPAAAKRGDELFSGKAGCNNCHVEPLWTEPGWNLHKPEEICIDSFQADRAPDHTYKTMNLAGIFVRENGLFMNPANKGRYFHDGRFKTLLDVVNHYNVCFSLGLTNQEKRDLVEYLKSLPEK
;
A
#
# COMPACT_ATOMS: atom_id res chain seq x y z
N MET A 1 -42.51 44.18 28.48
CA MET A 1 -42.32 44.02 29.93
C MET A 1 -41.17 43.07 30.07
N ALA A 2 -39.94 43.57 30.21
CA ALA A 2 -39.20 43.81 31.43
C ALA A 2 -38.98 42.50 32.21
N GLN A 3 -37.78 41.94 32.44
CA GLN A 3 -36.52 42.50 32.97
C GLN A 3 -35.41 41.42 32.84
N SER A 4 -34.21 41.82 32.42
CA SER A 4 -32.91 41.36 32.87
C SER A 4 -32.62 42.04 34.22
N PRO A 5 -31.65 41.69 35.09
CA PRO A 5 -30.26 41.31 34.84
C PRO A 5 -29.67 40.29 35.88
N ASN A 6 -28.48 39.75 35.67
CA ASN A 6 -27.31 40.00 36.54
C ASN A 6 -26.01 39.41 36.02
N ASP A 7 -25.12 40.30 35.93
CA ASP A 7 -23.70 40.26 35.74
C ASP A 7 -22.99 39.68 36.99
N ASN A 8 -21.96 38.85 36.79
CA ASN A 8 -20.92 38.62 37.80
C ASN A 8 -19.56 38.33 37.11
N SER A 9 -18.90 39.42 36.83
CA SER A 9 -17.47 39.46 36.50
C SER A 9 -16.62 39.19 37.73
N THR A 10 -15.79 38.18 37.69
CA THR A 10 -14.66 38.07 38.64
C THR A 10 -13.33 38.20 37.83
N ARG A 11 -12.75 39.37 37.95
CA ARG A 11 -11.40 39.74 37.56
C ARG A 11 -10.41 39.00 38.45
N ILE A 12 -9.40 38.39 37.88
CA ILE A 12 -8.15 38.05 38.57
C ILE A 12 -7.04 38.95 38.00
N ALA A 13 -6.41 39.69 38.92
CA ALA A 13 -5.37 40.66 38.68
C ALA A 13 -4.02 40.00 38.42
N PRO A 14 -3.06 40.71 37.78
CA PRO A 14 -1.73 40.22 37.50
C PRO A 14 -0.82 40.31 38.74
N LEU A 15 0.05 39.34 38.94
CA LEU A 15 1.13 39.36 39.91
C LEU A 15 2.40 39.94 39.26
N ALA A 16 2.99 40.88 40.01
CA ALA A 16 4.09 41.73 39.67
C ALA A 16 5.44 41.03 39.58
N ASP A 17 6.31 41.61 38.76
CA ASP A 17 7.76 41.46 38.72
C ASP A 17 8.43 41.67 40.11
N THR A 18 9.42 40.85 40.41
CA THR A 18 10.53 41.27 41.27
C THR A 18 11.84 40.78 40.68
N ASP A 19 12.68 41.74 40.27
CA ASP A 19 14.11 41.61 40.01
C ASP A 19 14.86 41.19 41.26
N ALA A 20 15.96 40.41 41.09
CA ALA A 20 17.28 40.79 41.57
C ALA A 20 18.32 39.66 41.41
N GLU A 21 19.42 40.05 40.87
CA GLU A 21 20.81 39.66 41.15
C GLU A 21 21.42 38.39 40.59
N GLY A 22 22.38 38.66 39.78
CA GLY A 22 23.28 37.84 39.03
C GLY A 22 24.10 36.82 39.78
N ASN A 23 24.28 35.71 39.06
CA ASN A 23 25.50 34.91 39.20
C ASN A 23 25.77 34.21 37.87
N ARG A 24 26.82 34.65 37.18
CA ARG A 24 27.34 33.98 35.98
C ARG A 24 28.07 32.72 36.42
N CYS A 25 27.44 31.59 36.30
CA CYS A 25 28.11 30.28 36.26
C CYS A 25 28.35 29.88 34.81
N ALA A 26 29.61 29.95 34.39
CA ALA A 26 30.07 29.40 33.14
C ALA A 26 29.95 27.86 33.15
N ALA A 27 28.94 27.34 32.58
CA ALA A 27 28.78 25.89 32.34
C ALA A 27 29.71 25.47 31.18
N THR A 28 30.86 24.92 31.49
CA THR A 28 31.73 24.25 30.54
C THR A 28 31.08 22.90 30.17
N HIS A 29 30.65 22.75 28.94
CA HIS A 29 30.05 21.53 28.43
C HIS A 29 31.01 20.32 28.58
N PRO A 30 30.55 19.16 29.09
CA PRO A 30 31.36 17.95 29.28
C PRO A 30 31.91 17.34 27.99
N ILE A 31 31.35 17.70 26.82
CA ILE A 31 31.76 17.20 25.50
C ILE A 31 33.18 17.62 25.10
N THR A 32 33.62 18.82 25.48
CA THR A 32 34.98 19.31 25.16
C THR A 32 36.08 18.59 25.92
N ARG A 33 35.79 18.01 27.07
CA ARG A 33 36.78 17.20 27.84
C ARG A 33 36.93 15.79 27.27
N LEU A 34 35.87 15.20 26.71
CA LEU A 34 35.91 13.88 26.11
C LEU A 34 36.74 13.86 24.79
N ILE A 35 36.61 14.89 23.97
CA ILE A 35 37.37 15.00 22.70
C ILE A 35 38.88 15.15 22.99
N LYS A 36 39.30 15.89 24.01
CA LYS A 36 40.71 16.04 24.36
C LYS A 36 41.31 14.76 24.93
N LEU A 37 40.53 13.93 25.66
CA LEU A 37 41.00 12.66 26.20
C LEU A 37 41.17 11.58 25.11
N VAL A 38 40.26 11.53 24.14
CA VAL A 38 40.34 10.60 23.00
C VAL A 38 41.51 10.93 22.07
N THR A 39 41.81 12.21 21.86
CA THR A 39 42.96 12.62 21.04
C THR A 39 44.30 12.32 21.73
N LEU A 40 44.36 12.39 23.06
CA LEU A 40 45.56 12.05 23.84
C LEU A 40 45.80 10.54 23.84
N LEU A 41 44.76 9.72 23.95
CA LEU A 41 44.86 8.25 23.93
C LEU A 41 45.27 7.72 22.57
N LEU A 42 44.82 8.31 21.47
CA LEU A 42 45.23 7.96 20.10
C LEU A 42 46.68 8.37 19.81
N GLY A 43 47.13 9.49 20.34
CA GLY A 43 48.54 9.94 20.23
C GLY A 43 49.54 9.06 20.95
N VAL A 44 49.18 8.57 22.16
CA VAL A 44 50.06 7.66 22.97
C VAL A 44 50.05 6.26 22.37
N GLY A 45 48.95 5.78 21.79
CA GLY A 45 48.87 4.47 21.10
C GLY A 45 49.82 4.38 19.88
N ILE A 46 49.96 5.45 19.10
CA ILE A 46 50.84 5.49 17.92
C ILE A 46 52.31 5.55 18.34
N VAL A 47 52.67 6.22 19.41
CA VAL A 47 54.07 6.30 19.90
C VAL A 47 54.53 4.98 20.54
N LEU A 48 53.65 4.24 21.23
CA LEU A 48 53.98 2.95 21.83
C LEU A 48 54.10 1.82 20.79
N PHE A 49 53.42 1.94 19.64
CA PHE A 49 53.53 0.95 18.55
C PHE A 49 54.86 1.04 17.77
N ASN A 50 55.54 2.19 17.83
CA ASN A 50 56.82 2.37 17.13
C ASN A 50 58.06 2.03 17.99
N LEU A 51 57.92 1.75 19.31
CA LEU A 51 59.04 1.42 20.20
C LEU A 51 59.13 -0.08 20.53
N ALA A 52 58.17 -0.91 20.14
CA ALA A 52 58.15 -2.35 20.44
C ALA A 52 58.69 -3.24 19.29
N GLY A 53 59.26 -2.67 18.24
CA GLY A 53 59.59 -3.37 17.02
C GLY A 53 61.06 -3.74 16.84
N ARG A 54 61.79 -4.28 17.83
CA ARG A 54 63.06 -4.97 17.62
C ARG A 54 63.21 -6.18 18.54
N GLY A 55 62.39 -7.15 18.37
CA GLY A 55 62.56 -8.49 18.87
C GLY A 55 62.40 -9.48 17.71
N ARG A 56 63.51 -10.14 17.38
CA ARG A 56 63.56 -11.16 16.32
C ARG A 56 62.83 -12.39 16.80
N ALA A 57 61.52 -12.54 16.43
CA ALA A 57 60.75 -13.77 16.62
C ALA A 57 60.66 -14.46 15.26
N GLN A 58 60.88 -15.77 15.23
CA GLN A 58 60.76 -16.68 14.11
C GLN A 58 59.36 -16.54 13.47
N GLY A 59 59.34 -16.57 12.12
CA GLY A 59 58.16 -16.26 11.36
C GLY A 59 56.97 -17.14 11.65
N PRO A 60 55.81 -16.55 11.74
CA PRO A 60 54.54 -17.24 11.50
C PRO A 60 54.38 -17.38 9.99
N GLY A 61 53.76 -18.49 9.62
CA GLY A 61 53.51 -18.85 8.22
C GLY A 61 52.89 -17.74 7.39
N GLU A 62 53.03 -17.91 6.08
CA GLU A 62 52.60 -16.98 5.03
C GLU A 62 51.30 -16.23 5.38
N PRO A 63 51.27 -14.90 5.16
CA PRO A 63 50.04 -14.17 5.35
C PRO A 63 48.99 -14.83 4.45
N LYS A 64 47.88 -15.29 5.06
CA LYS A 64 46.69 -15.70 4.31
C LYS A 64 46.46 -14.62 3.28
N GLN A 65 46.46 -14.97 2.00
CA GLN A 65 46.20 -14.06 0.90
C GLN A 65 44.96 -13.23 1.27
N GLY A 66 45.13 -11.92 1.35
CA GLY A 66 44.00 -11.01 1.52
C GLY A 66 43.02 -11.27 0.40
N VAL A 67 41.77 -11.44 0.76
CA VAL A 67 40.67 -11.60 -0.21
C VAL A 67 40.83 -10.44 -1.20
N GLY A 68 41.09 -10.72 -2.46
CA GLY A 68 41.17 -9.69 -3.49
C GLY A 68 39.85 -8.96 -3.59
N PRO A 69 39.78 -7.71 -4.07
CA PRO A 69 38.58 -6.87 -4.07
C PRO A 69 37.40 -7.48 -4.79
N ASN A 70 37.51 -8.64 -5.42
CA ASN A 70 36.46 -9.36 -6.14
C ASN A 70 36.22 -10.79 -5.62
N GLN A 71 36.76 -11.20 -4.47
CA GLN A 71 36.45 -12.51 -3.87
C GLN A 71 35.34 -12.36 -2.87
N GLU A 72 34.24 -13.05 -3.13
CA GLU A 72 33.10 -13.15 -2.18
C GLU A 72 33.57 -13.75 -0.85
N THR A 73 33.34 -13.03 0.22
CA THR A 73 33.57 -13.51 1.59
C THR A 73 32.51 -14.53 2.00
N GLU A 74 32.74 -15.25 3.10
CA GLU A 74 31.71 -16.09 3.70
C GLU A 74 30.48 -15.29 4.09
N PHE A 75 30.66 -14.06 4.59
CA PHE A 75 29.57 -13.14 4.93
C PHE A 75 28.75 -12.72 3.69
N ASP A 76 29.40 -12.46 2.55
CA ASP A 76 28.70 -12.14 1.29
C ASP A 76 27.83 -13.30 0.84
N ARG A 77 28.30 -14.55 0.95
CA ARG A 77 27.51 -15.74 0.63
C ARG A 77 26.32 -15.94 1.58
N LEU A 78 26.53 -15.70 2.89
CA LEU A 78 25.43 -15.74 3.88
C LEU A 78 24.39 -14.65 3.56
N THR A 79 24.84 -13.46 3.19
CA THR A 79 23.95 -12.35 2.79
C THR A 79 23.15 -12.71 1.55
N ALA A 80 23.77 -13.22 0.50
CA ALA A 80 23.10 -13.66 -0.72
C ALA A 80 22.07 -14.77 -0.45
N SER A 81 22.45 -15.78 0.34
CA SER A 81 21.53 -16.85 0.76
C SER A 81 20.32 -16.34 1.55
N ASN A 82 20.52 -15.34 2.44
CA ASN A 82 19.43 -14.72 3.18
C ASN A 82 18.50 -13.91 2.25
N ILE A 83 19.04 -13.21 1.26
CA ILE A 83 18.28 -12.49 0.23
C ILE A 83 17.37 -13.47 -0.53
N ASP A 84 17.92 -14.57 -1.05
CA ASP A 84 17.17 -15.57 -1.80
C ASP A 84 16.05 -16.20 -0.97
N ARG A 85 16.35 -16.51 0.29
CA ARG A 85 15.37 -17.05 1.23
C ARG A 85 14.23 -16.05 1.47
N LEU A 86 14.54 -14.81 1.87
CA LEU A 86 13.54 -13.78 2.17
C LEU A 86 12.69 -13.46 0.93
N PHE A 87 13.30 -13.38 -0.25
CA PHE A 87 12.58 -13.14 -1.49
C PHE A 87 11.61 -14.29 -1.82
N SER A 88 12.07 -15.54 -1.69
CA SER A 88 11.24 -16.72 -1.99
C SER A 88 10.08 -16.88 -1.01
N GLU A 89 10.36 -16.77 0.30
CA GLU A 89 9.35 -16.84 1.37
C GLU A 89 8.33 -15.69 1.25
N GLY A 90 8.82 -14.45 1.02
CA GLY A 90 7.98 -13.28 0.86
C GLY A 90 7.07 -13.36 -0.36
N ARG A 91 7.60 -13.85 -1.50
CA ARG A 91 6.79 -14.10 -2.70
C ARG A 91 5.71 -15.15 -2.45
N LYS A 92 6.04 -16.23 -1.73
CA LYS A 92 5.06 -17.26 -1.36
C LYS A 92 3.97 -16.68 -0.46
N ALA A 93 4.35 -15.92 0.57
CA ALA A 93 3.40 -15.26 1.47
C ALA A 93 2.50 -14.28 0.70
N PHE A 94 3.08 -13.40 -0.09
CA PHE A 94 2.34 -12.42 -0.88
C PHE A 94 1.30 -13.06 -1.83
N ARG A 95 1.66 -14.18 -2.47
CA ARG A 95 0.82 -14.82 -3.48
C ARG A 95 -0.25 -15.74 -2.91
N PHE A 96 0.01 -16.41 -1.78
CA PHE A 96 -0.78 -17.57 -1.37
C PHE A 96 -1.13 -17.63 0.11
N ASP A 97 -0.56 -16.77 0.95
CA ASP A 97 -0.83 -16.84 2.39
C ASP A 97 -2.10 -16.08 2.74
N THR A 98 -2.98 -16.75 3.45
CA THR A 98 -4.24 -16.18 3.95
C THR A 98 -4.13 -15.70 5.39
N PHE A 99 -3.02 -15.98 6.05
CA PHE A 99 -2.82 -15.63 7.46
C PHE A 99 -3.93 -16.14 8.40
N GLY A 100 -4.69 -17.17 7.96
CA GLY A 100 -5.82 -17.72 8.72
C GLY A 100 -7.14 -16.97 8.52
N ASP A 101 -7.23 -16.09 7.53
CA ASP A 101 -8.41 -15.28 7.22
C ASP A 101 -9.58 -16.06 6.63
N GLU A 102 -9.36 -17.32 6.23
CA GLU A 102 -10.42 -18.24 5.81
C GLU A 102 -11.49 -18.44 6.89
N SER A 103 -11.14 -18.24 8.17
CA SER A 103 -12.10 -18.24 9.28
C SER A 103 -13.11 -17.10 9.18
N PHE A 104 -12.72 -15.98 8.60
CA PHE A 104 -13.62 -14.85 8.36
C PHE A 104 -14.34 -14.98 7.01
N TRP A 105 -13.60 -15.02 5.91
CA TRP A 105 -14.19 -15.01 4.56
C TRP A 105 -14.99 -16.25 4.24
N GLY A 106 -14.46 -17.41 4.61
CA GLY A 106 -15.10 -18.71 4.38
C GLY A 106 -16.06 -19.10 5.49
N ASP A 107 -15.58 -19.14 6.75
CA ASP A 107 -16.37 -19.76 7.81
C ASP A 107 -17.43 -18.81 8.38
N MET A 108 -17.15 -17.51 8.51
CA MET A 108 -18.08 -16.52 9.06
C MET A 108 -19.00 -15.98 7.96
N LEU A 109 -18.47 -15.42 6.87
CA LEU A 109 -19.26 -14.80 5.80
C LEU A 109 -19.82 -15.82 4.79
N LYS A 110 -19.38 -17.08 4.84
CA LYS A 110 -19.81 -18.19 3.94
C LYS A 110 -19.53 -17.93 2.46
N LEU A 111 -18.51 -17.12 2.13
CA LEU A 111 -18.23 -16.72 0.74
C LEU A 111 -18.01 -17.93 -0.19
N HIS A 112 -17.40 -19.03 0.32
CA HIS A 112 -17.23 -20.29 -0.42
C HIS A 112 -18.55 -20.83 -0.95
N GLN A 113 -19.66 -20.70 -0.21
CA GLN A 113 -20.98 -21.18 -0.64
C GLN A 113 -21.52 -20.41 -1.86
N ALA A 114 -21.25 -19.10 -1.94
CA ALA A 114 -21.60 -18.31 -3.12
C ALA A 114 -20.78 -18.72 -4.35
N ILE A 115 -19.51 -19.12 -4.14
CA ILE A 115 -18.63 -19.62 -5.20
C ILE A 115 -19.11 -20.98 -5.73
N GLU A 116 -19.41 -21.91 -4.83
CA GLU A 116 -19.90 -23.27 -5.18
C GLU A 116 -21.25 -23.22 -5.90
N GLY A 117 -22.18 -22.41 -5.39
CA GLY A 117 -23.58 -22.44 -5.81
C GLY A 117 -24.32 -23.71 -5.34
N SER A 118 -25.63 -23.70 -5.49
CA SER A 118 -26.53 -24.77 -5.02
C SER A 118 -26.22 -26.14 -5.66
N LYS A 119 -25.65 -26.16 -6.85
CA LYS A 119 -25.27 -27.40 -7.56
C LYS A 119 -24.15 -28.18 -6.84
N PHE A 120 -23.29 -27.49 -6.11
CA PHE A 120 -22.11 -28.08 -5.45
C PHE A 120 -22.17 -27.99 -3.92
N GLY A 121 -23.35 -27.72 -3.35
CA GLY A 121 -23.58 -27.70 -1.90
C GLY A 121 -23.58 -26.31 -1.28
N GLY A 122 -23.37 -25.27 -2.07
CA GLY A 122 -23.43 -23.87 -1.64
C GLY A 122 -24.82 -23.24 -1.88
N VAL A 123 -24.85 -21.94 -2.16
CA VAL A 123 -26.05 -21.14 -2.37
C VAL A 123 -26.04 -20.37 -3.69
N GLY A 124 -27.22 -20.13 -4.27
CA GLY A 124 -27.35 -19.39 -5.52
C GLY A 124 -26.82 -20.13 -6.75
N PRO A 125 -26.52 -19.41 -7.85
CA PRO A 125 -26.10 -20.03 -9.12
C PRO A 125 -24.65 -20.52 -9.14
N GLY A 126 -23.83 -20.14 -8.15
CA GLY A 126 -22.38 -20.30 -8.18
C GLY A 126 -21.67 -19.28 -9.06
N ILE A 127 -20.35 -19.23 -8.96
CA ILE A 127 -19.52 -18.28 -9.71
C ILE A 127 -18.78 -19.01 -10.82
N SER A 128 -19.13 -18.76 -12.07
CA SER A 128 -18.41 -19.27 -13.23
C SER A 128 -17.11 -18.48 -13.48
N PRO A 129 -16.10 -19.02 -14.18
CA PRO A 129 -14.91 -18.26 -14.57
C PRO A 129 -15.21 -16.94 -15.28
N ARG A 130 -16.20 -16.93 -16.16
CA ARG A 130 -16.65 -15.70 -16.86
C ARG A 130 -17.17 -14.67 -15.85
N ALA A 131 -17.97 -15.06 -14.88
CA ALA A 131 -18.48 -14.17 -13.85
C ALA A 131 -17.35 -13.67 -12.93
N ALA A 132 -16.41 -14.55 -12.56
CA ALA A 132 -15.23 -14.19 -11.76
C ALA A 132 -14.34 -13.15 -12.47
N LEU A 133 -14.06 -13.34 -13.76
CA LEU A 133 -13.35 -12.34 -14.58
C LEU A 133 -14.13 -11.02 -14.69
N GLY A 134 -15.47 -11.09 -14.76
CA GLY A 134 -16.35 -9.91 -14.76
C GLY A 134 -16.31 -9.11 -13.44
N LEU A 135 -15.98 -9.76 -12.32
CA LEU A 135 -15.70 -9.14 -11.03
C LEU A 135 -14.26 -8.66 -10.88
N GLY A 136 -13.44 -8.84 -11.93
CA GLY A 136 -12.04 -8.42 -11.96
C GLY A 136 -11.05 -9.42 -11.37
N LEU A 137 -11.48 -10.63 -10.98
CA LEU A 137 -10.55 -11.70 -10.61
C LEU A 137 -9.66 -12.04 -11.82
N LYS A 138 -8.46 -12.53 -11.55
CA LYS A 138 -7.45 -12.85 -12.56
C LYS A 138 -7.07 -14.33 -12.48
N VAL A 139 -6.63 -14.89 -13.61
CA VAL A 139 -6.15 -16.28 -13.70
C VAL A 139 -4.69 -16.30 -14.14
N ASP A 140 -3.87 -16.95 -13.32
CA ASP A 140 -2.45 -17.17 -13.57
C ASP A 140 -2.25 -18.38 -14.46
N VAL A 141 -1.77 -18.20 -15.68
CA VAL A 141 -1.54 -19.30 -16.63
C VAL A 141 -0.42 -20.24 -16.20
N ASP A 142 0.53 -19.75 -15.39
CA ASP A 142 1.65 -20.57 -14.91
C ASP A 142 1.21 -21.62 -13.87
N ALA A 143 0.04 -21.44 -13.25
CA ALA A 143 -0.56 -22.42 -12.34
C ALA A 143 -1.38 -23.48 -13.07
N LEU A 144 -1.63 -23.34 -14.38
CA LEU A 144 -2.46 -24.25 -15.15
C LEU A 144 -1.68 -25.47 -15.65
N PRO A 145 -2.27 -26.68 -15.65
CA PRO A 145 -1.63 -27.85 -16.24
C PRO A 145 -1.32 -27.67 -17.73
N LYS A 146 -0.23 -28.30 -18.18
CA LYS A 146 0.12 -28.32 -19.61
C LYS A 146 -1.06 -28.84 -20.43
N GLY A 147 -1.51 -28.06 -21.40
CA GLY A 147 -2.62 -28.42 -22.27
C GLY A 147 -3.98 -27.84 -21.85
N PHE A 148 -4.15 -27.37 -20.60
CA PHE A 148 -5.41 -26.77 -20.14
C PHE A 148 -5.85 -25.61 -21.03
N VAL A 149 -4.93 -24.73 -21.41
CA VAL A 149 -5.17 -23.63 -22.32
C VAL A 149 -5.73 -24.11 -23.67
N LYS A 150 -5.11 -25.17 -24.25
CA LYS A 150 -5.59 -25.78 -25.50
C LYS A 150 -6.98 -26.41 -25.35
N ASP A 151 -7.30 -26.94 -24.18
CA ASP A 151 -8.62 -27.52 -23.92
C ASP A 151 -9.69 -26.44 -23.77
N VAL A 152 -9.33 -25.25 -23.24
CA VAL A 152 -10.21 -24.05 -23.26
C VAL A 152 -10.47 -23.61 -24.71
N GLU A 153 -9.41 -23.45 -25.52
CA GLU A 153 -9.52 -23.05 -26.93
C GLU A 153 -10.38 -24.02 -27.75
N ARG A 154 -10.31 -25.31 -27.47
CA ARG A 154 -11.09 -26.37 -28.10
C ARG A 154 -12.53 -26.48 -27.56
N GLY A 155 -12.92 -25.61 -26.61
CA GLY A 155 -14.24 -25.66 -25.98
C GLY A 155 -14.49 -26.87 -25.06
N LYS A 156 -13.43 -27.60 -24.67
CA LYS A 156 -13.54 -28.73 -23.72
C LYS A 156 -13.73 -28.28 -22.29
N VAL A 157 -13.34 -27.05 -21.96
CA VAL A 157 -13.51 -26.44 -20.63
C VAL A 157 -14.64 -25.42 -20.72
N ASN A 158 -15.69 -25.64 -19.92
CA ASN A 158 -16.84 -24.72 -19.90
C ASN A 158 -16.58 -23.55 -18.95
N VAL A 159 -16.24 -22.39 -19.50
CA VAL A 159 -16.00 -21.13 -18.75
C VAL A 159 -17.26 -20.52 -18.14
N ASN A 160 -18.45 -21.09 -18.40
CA ASN A 160 -19.71 -20.67 -17.80
C ASN A 160 -20.20 -21.61 -16.68
N ASP A 161 -19.43 -22.66 -16.34
CA ASP A 161 -19.78 -23.61 -15.26
C ASP A 161 -18.98 -23.31 -13.99
N PRO A 162 -19.60 -23.14 -12.82
CA PRO A 162 -18.92 -23.02 -11.53
C PRO A 162 -17.96 -24.16 -11.21
N ALA A 163 -18.18 -25.39 -11.75
CA ALA A 163 -17.23 -26.49 -11.62
C ALA A 163 -15.81 -26.12 -12.10
N THR A 164 -15.72 -25.32 -13.17
CA THR A 164 -14.43 -24.85 -13.68
C THR A 164 -13.76 -23.88 -12.70
N THR A 165 -14.51 -23.02 -12.03
CA THR A 165 -13.98 -22.14 -10.97
C THR A 165 -13.44 -22.95 -9.79
N LEU A 166 -14.15 -24.00 -9.37
CA LEU A 166 -13.67 -24.90 -8.31
C LEU A 166 -12.38 -25.61 -8.73
N ALA A 167 -12.28 -26.03 -9.98
CA ALA A 167 -11.04 -26.63 -10.52
C ALA A 167 -9.88 -25.61 -10.53
N LEU A 168 -10.12 -24.36 -10.94
CA LEU A 168 -9.10 -23.29 -10.91
C LEU A 168 -8.64 -22.99 -9.48
N LEU A 169 -9.55 -22.95 -8.50
CA LEU A 169 -9.20 -22.79 -7.08
C LEU A 169 -8.32 -23.92 -6.56
N ARG A 170 -8.59 -25.18 -6.95
CA ARG A 170 -7.75 -26.33 -6.56
C ARG A 170 -6.34 -26.24 -7.11
N MET A 171 -6.16 -25.58 -8.24
CA MET A 171 -4.86 -25.37 -8.88
C MET A 171 -4.13 -24.13 -8.37
N ASP A 172 -4.70 -23.39 -7.42
CA ASP A 172 -4.20 -22.07 -7.00
C ASP A 172 -4.04 -21.08 -8.18
N ALA A 173 -4.84 -21.25 -9.23
CA ALA A 173 -4.75 -20.47 -10.45
C ALA A 173 -5.51 -19.13 -10.39
N ILE A 174 -6.45 -18.96 -9.45
CA ILE A 174 -7.12 -17.68 -9.24
C ILE A 174 -6.23 -16.80 -8.39
N VAL A 175 -5.79 -15.69 -8.95
CA VAL A 175 -4.83 -14.78 -8.31
C VAL A 175 -5.40 -14.23 -7.01
N GLY A 176 -4.71 -14.51 -5.90
CA GLY A 176 -5.03 -13.98 -4.58
C GLY A 176 -6.23 -14.60 -3.87
N LEU A 177 -6.81 -15.68 -4.42
CA LEU A 177 -7.89 -16.42 -3.78
C LEU A 177 -7.45 -17.85 -3.52
N LYS A 178 -7.55 -18.31 -2.26
CA LYS A 178 -7.16 -19.65 -1.82
C LYS A 178 -8.39 -20.44 -1.43
N GLY A 179 -8.56 -21.63 -2.05
CA GLY A 179 -9.61 -22.57 -1.67
C GLY A 179 -9.11 -23.63 -0.69
N PHE A 180 -9.90 -23.93 0.33
CA PHE A 180 -9.66 -24.99 1.31
C PHE A 180 -10.67 -26.11 1.05
N PHE A 181 -10.17 -27.30 0.68
CA PHE A 181 -11.00 -28.42 0.26
C PHE A 181 -10.90 -29.60 1.20
N GLN A 182 -12.02 -30.29 1.39
CA GLN A 182 -12.08 -31.61 2.00
C GLN A 182 -12.67 -32.60 0.97
N GLY A 183 -11.82 -33.47 0.44
CA GLY A 183 -12.22 -34.25 -0.73
C GLY A 183 -12.57 -33.33 -1.90
N ASP A 184 -13.77 -33.44 -2.44
CA ASP A 184 -14.24 -32.63 -3.56
C ASP A 184 -15.02 -31.38 -3.13
N THR A 185 -15.28 -31.20 -1.86
CA THR A 185 -16.07 -30.09 -1.32
C THR A 185 -15.16 -28.93 -0.95
N LEU A 186 -15.48 -27.71 -1.41
CA LEU A 186 -14.86 -26.47 -0.95
C LEU A 186 -15.41 -26.13 0.45
N LYS A 187 -14.59 -26.15 1.46
CA LYS A 187 -14.97 -25.91 2.85
C LYS A 187 -14.85 -24.45 3.27
N SER A 188 -13.86 -23.78 2.75
CA SER A 188 -13.62 -22.36 3.05
C SER A 188 -12.82 -21.72 1.93
N VAL A 189 -12.74 -20.40 1.96
CA VAL A 189 -11.88 -19.59 1.12
C VAL A 189 -11.20 -18.52 1.96
N GLY A 190 -9.96 -18.20 1.59
CA GLY A 190 -9.21 -17.06 2.12
C GLY A 190 -8.63 -16.23 0.99
N ILE A 191 -8.15 -15.04 1.34
CA ILE A 191 -7.56 -14.10 0.39
C ILE A 191 -6.07 -13.90 0.70
N SER A 192 -5.29 -13.45 -0.29
CA SER A 192 -3.88 -13.06 -0.09
C SER A 192 -3.63 -11.66 -0.65
N CYS A 193 -2.48 -11.07 -0.33
CA CYS A 193 -2.07 -9.74 -0.82
C CYS A 193 -2.19 -9.62 -2.34
N ALA A 194 -1.97 -10.71 -3.07
CA ALA A 194 -2.05 -10.75 -4.52
C ALA A 194 -3.45 -10.47 -5.07
N LEU A 195 -4.53 -10.63 -4.30
CA LEU A 195 -5.89 -10.33 -4.77
C LEU A 195 -6.02 -8.87 -5.24
N CYS A 196 -5.54 -7.94 -4.43
CA CYS A 196 -5.59 -6.51 -4.70
C CYS A 196 -4.34 -5.99 -5.43
N HIS A 197 -3.17 -6.58 -5.16
CA HIS A 197 -1.87 -6.07 -5.59
C HIS A 197 -1.17 -6.98 -6.62
N SER A 198 -1.92 -7.78 -7.38
CA SER A 198 -1.42 -8.45 -8.58
C SER A 198 -2.47 -8.40 -9.70
N THR A 199 -1.99 -8.26 -10.92
CA THR A 199 -2.79 -8.49 -12.13
C THR A 199 -2.10 -9.52 -13.01
N VAL A 200 -2.52 -9.67 -14.26
CA VAL A 200 -1.89 -10.52 -15.27
C VAL A 200 -1.67 -9.75 -16.56
N ASP A 201 -0.72 -10.19 -17.38
CA ASP A 201 -0.32 -9.53 -18.63
C ASP A 201 -1.29 -9.72 -19.80
N ASN A 202 -2.42 -10.42 -19.57
CA ASN A 202 -3.43 -10.73 -20.59
C ASN A 202 -2.86 -11.51 -21.81
N SER A 203 -1.71 -12.18 -21.66
CA SER A 203 -1.04 -12.88 -22.76
C SER A 203 -1.87 -14.01 -23.38
N PHE A 204 -2.85 -14.53 -22.66
CA PHE A 204 -3.77 -15.55 -23.18
C PHE A 204 -5.15 -14.97 -23.53
N ALA A 205 -5.77 -14.27 -22.58
CA ALA A 205 -7.05 -13.60 -22.75
C ALA A 205 -7.17 -12.47 -21.74
N PHE A 206 -8.17 -11.59 -21.89
CA PHE A 206 -8.40 -10.54 -20.92
C PHE A 206 -8.63 -11.15 -19.52
N GLY A 207 -7.79 -10.75 -18.54
CA GLY A 207 -7.78 -11.26 -17.17
C GLY A 207 -7.12 -12.64 -17.01
N VAL A 208 -6.49 -13.20 -18.07
CA VAL A 208 -5.79 -14.49 -18.05
C VAL A 208 -4.40 -14.33 -18.68
N GLY A 209 -3.35 -14.60 -17.92
CA GLY A 209 -1.97 -14.42 -18.37
C GLY A 209 -0.95 -14.68 -17.28
N HIS A 210 0.30 -14.29 -17.51
CA HIS A 210 1.38 -14.36 -16.52
C HIS A 210 1.20 -13.30 -15.44
N ARG A 211 1.45 -13.65 -14.20
CA ARG A 211 1.22 -12.80 -13.05
C ARG A 211 2.20 -11.63 -12.97
N LEU A 212 1.67 -10.45 -12.68
CA LEU A 212 2.39 -9.21 -12.44
C LEU A 212 2.18 -8.80 -10.97
N ASP A 213 3.10 -9.23 -10.10
CA ASP A 213 3.03 -8.88 -8.68
C ASP A 213 3.41 -7.41 -8.46
N GLY A 214 2.74 -6.77 -7.50
CA GLY A 214 2.89 -5.35 -7.20
C GLY A 214 2.02 -4.43 -8.05
N TRP A 215 1.40 -4.93 -9.11
CA TRP A 215 0.51 -4.13 -9.96
C TRP A 215 -0.92 -4.15 -9.40
N ALA A 216 -1.45 -2.98 -9.07
CA ALA A 216 -2.81 -2.88 -8.54
C ALA A 216 -3.83 -3.49 -9.51
N ASN A 217 -4.68 -4.38 -9.01
CA ASN A 217 -5.79 -4.93 -9.78
C ASN A 217 -6.93 -3.89 -9.91
N ARG A 218 -6.87 -3.09 -10.94
CA ARG A 218 -7.83 -2.01 -11.21
C ARG A 218 -9.21 -2.47 -11.62
N ASP A 219 -9.36 -3.76 -11.94
CA ASP A 219 -10.64 -4.35 -12.34
C ASP A 219 -11.38 -5.02 -11.18
N LEU A 220 -10.70 -5.27 -10.06
CA LEU A 220 -11.25 -5.98 -8.92
C LEU A 220 -12.38 -5.18 -8.26
N ASP A 221 -13.58 -5.70 -8.28
CA ASP A 221 -14.75 -5.12 -7.61
C ASP A 221 -14.92 -5.75 -6.22
N VAL A 222 -14.06 -5.30 -5.28
CA VAL A 222 -14.04 -5.83 -3.90
C VAL A 222 -15.42 -5.70 -3.27
N GLY A 223 -16.07 -4.56 -3.44
CA GLY A 223 -17.39 -4.33 -2.86
C GLY A 223 -18.43 -5.33 -3.32
N LYS A 224 -18.51 -5.61 -4.63
CA LYS A 224 -19.44 -6.63 -5.13
C LYS A 224 -19.08 -8.05 -4.71
N ILE A 225 -17.79 -8.37 -4.61
CA ILE A 225 -17.33 -9.69 -4.13
C ILE A 225 -17.80 -9.90 -2.68
N VAL A 226 -17.57 -8.92 -1.82
CA VAL A 226 -18.01 -8.98 -0.41
C VAL A 226 -19.54 -9.00 -0.32
N ALA A 227 -20.25 -8.15 -1.10
CA ALA A 227 -21.72 -8.11 -1.13
C ALA A 227 -22.38 -9.42 -1.58
N ALA A 228 -21.62 -10.30 -2.28
CA ALA A 228 -22.11 -11.63 -2.71
C ALA A 228 -22.06 -12.67 -1.58
N ALA A 229 -21.41 -12.36 -0.45
CA ALA A 229 -21.35 -13.29 0.68
C ALA A 229 -22.75 -13.58 1.23
N PRO A 230 -23.06 -14.87 1.51
CA PRO A 230 -24.36 -15.27 2.03
C PRO A 230 -24.71 -14.69 3.40
N ASP A 231 -23.70 -14.49 4.26
CA ASP A 231 -23.88 -13.93 5.59
C ASP A 231 -23.04 -12.67 5.78
N LEU A 232 -23.67 -11.51 5.71
CA LEU A 232 -23.06 -10.20 5.96
C LEU A 232 -23.37 -9.66 7.35
N THR A 233 -24.10 -10.43 8.17
CA THR A 233 -24.48 -10.02 9.53
C THR A 233 -23.29 -9.61 10.39
N PRO A 234 -22.13 -10.30 10.36
CA PRO A 234 -20.97 -9.90 11.16
C PRO A 234 -20.46 -8.49 10.84
N ILE A 235 -20.36 -8.14 9.56
CA ILE A 235 -19.92 -6.80 9.14
C ILE A 235 -21.00 -5.75 9.44
N ALA A 236 -22.27 -6.07 9.18
CA ALA A 236 -23.39 -5.17 9.46
C ALA A 236 -23.46 -4.81 10.96
N ASN A 237 -23.29 -5.81 11.84
CA ASN A 237 -23.24 -5.62 13.28
C ASN A 237 -22.03 -4.77 13.71
N LEU A 238 -20.85 -5.02 13.16
CA LEU A 238 -19.65 -4.24 13.44
C LEU A 238 -19.87 -2.75 13.10
N LEU A 239 -20.50 -2.48 11.96
CA LEU A 239 -20.76 -1.12 11.48
C LEU A 239 -22.03 -0.49 12.07
N GLY A 240 -22.85 -1.25 12.81
CA GLY A 240 -24.12 -0.77 13.39
C GLY A 240 -25.18 -0.42 12.33
N VAL A 241 -25.19 -1.11 11.18
CA VAL A 241 -26.14 -0.89 10.08
C VAL A 241 -26.89 -2.18 9.74
N ASP A 242 -27.97 -2.09 8.94
CA ASP A 242 -28.61 -3.28 8.39
C ASP A 242 -27.88 -3.83 7.15
N VAL A 243 -28.12 -5.10 6.82
CA VAL A 243 -27.50 -5.77 5.67
C VAL A 243 -27.85 -5.11 4.34
N PRO A 244 -29.09 -4.65 4.06
CA PRO A 244 -29.41 -3.88 2.85
C PRO A 244 -28.58 -2.61 2.71
N THR A 245 -28.43 -1.83 3.77
CA THR A 245 -27.57 -0.63 3.80
C THR A 245 -26.11 -0.96 3.52
N LEU A 246 -25.57 -1.98 4.20
CA LEU A 246 -24.21 -2.46 3.94
C LEU A 246 -24.01 -2.85 2.47
N LYS A 247 -24.93 -3.62 1.89
CA LYS A 247 -24.86 -3.99 0.46
C LYS A 247 -24.88 -2.78 -0.46
N ALA A 248 -25.68 -1.76 -0.16
CA ALA A 248 -25.71 -0.52 -0.93
C ALA A 248 -24.34 0.20 -0.90
N VAL A 249 -23.72 0.29 0.28
CA VAL A 249 -22.38 0.87 0.45
C VAL A 249 -21.34 0.09 -0.35
N LEU A 250 -21.27 -1.24 -0.16
CA LEU A 250 -20.30 -2.11 -0.85
C LEU A 250 -20.42 -2.00 -2.38
N ASN A 251 -21.66 -2.05 -2.92
CA ASN A 251 -21.92 -1.93 -4.34
C ASN A 251 -21.59 -0.54 -4.92
N SER A 252 -21.46 0.49 -4.09
CA SER A 252 -21.10 1.85 -4.52
C SER A 252 -19.59 2.03 -4.78
N TRP A 253 -18.72 1.16 -4.27
CA TRP A 253 -17.26 1.33 -4.38
C TRP A 253 -16.77 1.29 -5.82
N GLY A 254 -17.20 0.28 -6.58
CA GLY A 254 -16.80 0.03 -7.95
C GLY A 254 -15.39 -0.55 -8.11
N PRO A 255 -14.99 -0.87 -9.35
CA PRO A 255 -13.75 -1.60 -9.63
C PRO A 255 -12.49 -0.86 -9.20
N GLY A 256 -11.51 -1.61 -8.67
CA GLY A 256 -10.19 -1.12 -8.28
C GLY A 256 -10.19 -0.26 -7.02
N LYS A 257 -11.24 -0.31 -6.21
CA LYS A 257 -11.40 0.45 -4.98
C LYS A 257 -11.69 -0.45 -3.79
N PHE A 258 -11.24 0.03 -2.62
CA PHE A 258 -11.47 -0.57 -1.32
C PHE A 258 -11.53 0.52 -0.25
N ASP A 259 -12.37 0.35 0.77
CA ASP A 259 -12.46 1.26 1.90
C ASP A 259 -11.89 0.61 3.15
N ALA A 260 -10.60 0.82 3.39
CA ALA A 260 -9.88 0.28 4.54
C ALA A 260 -10.30 0.94 5.85
N GLU A 261 -10.71 2.17 5.81
CA GLU A 261 -11.04 2.96 6.99
C GLU A 261 -12.48 2.78 7.47
N ILE A 262 -13.36 2.16 6.66
CA ILE A 262 -14.78 2.00 7.04
C ILE A 262 -14.95 1.19 8.33
N ILE A 263 -14.10 0.20 8.56
CA ILE A 263 -14.11 -0.61 9.79
C ILE A 263 -13.52 0.13 11.01
N LEU A 264 -12.87 1.28 10.78
CA LEU A 264 -12.31 2.12 11.83
C LEU A 264 -13.30 3.21 12.25
N ASP A 265 -13.93 3.88 11.26
CA ASP A 265 -14.70 5.11 11.47
C ASP A 265 -16.17 5.06 11.04
N GLY A 266 -16.57 4.07 10.25
CA GLY A 266 -17.95 3.92 9.75
C GLY A 266 -18.36 4.94 8.68
N LYS A 267 -17.44 5.78 8.18
CA LYS A 267 -17.74 6.84 7.21
C LYS A 267 -17.77 6.29 5.79
N ALA A 268 -18.94 5.99 5.26
CA ALA A 268 -19.11 5.33 3.96
C ALA A 268 -19.02 6.26 2.75
N PHE A 269 -19.32 7.55 2.89
CA PHE A 269 -19.43 8.49 1.76
C PHE A 269 -18.70 9.80 2.02
N ASN A 270 -18.01 10.30 0.98
CA ASN A 270 -17.39 11.62 1.00
C ASN A 270 -18.38 12.70 0.54
N PRO A 271 -18.83 13.61 1.42
CA PRO A 271 -19.79 14.67 1.07
C PRO A 271 -19.12 15.86 0.34
N GLN A 272 -17.78 15.94 0.28
CA GLN A 272 -17.05 17.12 -0.13
C GLN A 272 -15.96 16.80 -1.17
N GLN A 273 -16.27 16.01 -2.19
CA GLN A 273 -15.29 15.77 -3.24
C GLN A 273 -15.06 17.02 -4.08
N ILE A 274 -13.79 17.45 -4.19
CA ILE A 274 -13.37 18.60 -4.99
C ILE A 274 -12.71 18.12 -6.28
N SER A 275 -13.15 18.65 -7.44
CA SER A 275 -12.51 18.48 -8.73
C SER A 275 -12.33 19.86 -9.39
N HIS A 276 -11.10 20.21 -9.75
CA HIS A 276 -10.77 21.52 -10.36
C HIS A 276 -11.30 22.73 -9.55
N GLY A 277 -11.25 22.65 -8.20
CA GLY A 277 -11.77 23.69 -7.32
C GLY A 277 -13.30 23.75 -7.20
N VAL A 278 -14.02 22.82 -7.80
CA VAL A 278 -15.48 22.70 -7.72
C VAL A 278 -15.81 21.49 -6.84
N VAL A 279 -16.64 21.70 -5.82
CA VAL A 279 -17.21 20.60 -5.02
C VAL A 279 -18.15 19.81 -5.92
N THR A 280 -17.77 18.56 -6.21
CA THR A 280 -18.58 17.64 -7.02
C THR A 280 -18.95 16.44 -6.16
N GLY A 281 -20.17 16.10 -6.13
CA GLY A 281 -20.58 14.82 -5.57
C GLY A 281 -21.26 14.93 -4.22
N THR A 282 -22.41 14.36 -4.24
CA THR A 282 -23.15 13.81 -3.10
C THR A 282 -23.08 12.30 -3.29
N ASN A 283 -22.83 11.54 -2.24
CA ASN A 283 -22.78 10.07 -2.27
C ASN A 283 -21.58 9.45 -3.04
N VAL A 284 -20.44 10.15 -3.10
CA VAL A 284 -19.20 9.53 -3.54
C VAL A 284 -18.73 8.58 -2.42
N PRO A 285 -18.48 7.30 -2.73
CA PRO A 285 -18.03 6.34 -1.71
C PRO A 285 -16.72 6.78 -1.09
N GLY A 286 -16.53 6.46 0.21
CA GLY A 286 -15.27 6.65 0.92
C GLY A 286 -14.12 5.76 0.43
N ALA A 287 -14.43 4.79 -0.44
CA ALA A 287 -13.46 3.85 -0.96
C ALA A 287 -12.36 4.52 -1.79
N THR A 288 -11.12 4.15 -1.51
CA THR A 288 -9.93 4.62 -2.21
C THR A 288 -9.47 3.65 -3.29
N LEU A 289 -8.75 4.17 -4.28
CA LEU A 289 -8.12 3.33 -5.30
C LEU A 289 -7.02 2.48 -4.66
N ILE A 290 -7.00 1.19 -4.99
CA ILE A 290 -5.92 0.28 -4.60
C ILE A 290 -4.60 0.82 -5.17
N PRO A 291 -3.58 1.17 -4.33
CA PRO A 291 -2.31 1.68 -4.82
C PRO A 291 -1.46 0.57 -5.43
N ASN A 292 -0.49 0.95 -6.28
CA ASN A 292 0.54 0.02 -6.71
C ASN A 292 1.43 -0.36 -5.52
N ALA A 293 1.88 -1.62 -5.51
CA ALA A 293 2.83 -2.16 -4.54
C ALA A 293 4.18 -2.53 -5.20
N PHE A 294 4.54 -1.83 -6.28
CA PHE A 294 5.86 -1.87 -6.92
C PHE A 294 6.58 -0.53 -6.74
N GLY A 295 7.92 -0.54 -6.86
CA GLY A 295 8.74 0.67 -6.76
C GLY A 295 8.67 1.33 -5.39
N LEU A 296 8.55 0.53 -4.32
CA LEU A 296 8.35 1.02 -2.95
C LEU A 296 9.67 1.23 -2.20
N ALA A 297 10.80 0.80 -2.75
CA ALA A 297 12.09 0.99 -2.12
C ALA A 297 12.53 2.46 -2.14
N GLY A 298 13.19 2.89 -1.08
CA GLY A 298 13.81 4.21 -0.98
C GLY A 298 13.01 5.26 -0.19
N PHE A 299 11.76 4.99 0.18
CA PHE A 299 10.95 5.87 1.02
C PHE A 299 10.18 5.08 2.08
N ASN A 300 9.82 5.73 3.17
CA ASN A 300 9.30 5.08 4.37
C ASN A 300 7.80 5.23 4.59
N GLN A 301 7.14 6.17 3.94
CA GLN A 301 5.71 6.39 4.06
C GLN A 301 4.97 5.84 2.84
N HIS A 302 3.90 5.09 3.08
CA HIS A 302 3.12 4.40 2.05
C HIS A 302 1.64 4.72 2.24
N THR A 303 0.81 4.29 1.30
CA THR A 303 -0.61 4.62 1.18
C THR A 303 -0.87 6.09 0.79
N TRP A 304 -2.13 6.45 0.60
CA TRP A 304 -2.52 7.79 0.12
C TRP A 304 -2.25 8.90 1.14
N THR A 305 -2.40 8.58 2.42
CA THR A 305 -2.24 9.53 3.51
C THR A 305 -0.83 9.52 4.12
N GLY A 306 -0.07 8.45 3.91
CA GLY A 306 1.23 8.24 4.54
C GLY A 306 1.20 7.96 6.04
N ALA A 307 0.11 8.28 6.71
CA ALA A 307 -0.07 8.16 8.16
C ALA A 307 0.00 6.72 8.68
N TRP A 308 -0.25 5.75 7.81
CA TRP A 308 -0.15 4.32 8.11
C TRP A 308 1.29 3.77 7.96
N GLY A 309 2.26 4.66 7.79
CA GLY A 309 3.69 4.39 7.94
C GLY A 309 4.30 3.52 6.84
N THR A 310 5.17 2.60 7.25
CA THR A 310 5.98 1.75 6.36
C THR A 310 5.17 0.60 5.75
N VAL A 311 5.72 -0.06 4.71
CA VAL A 311 5.14 -1.30 4.15
C VAL A 311 4.96 -2.36 5.22
N THR A 312 5.90 -2.51 6.15
CA THR A 312 5.79 -3.50 7.24
C THR A 312 4.60 -3.21 8.16
N TYR A 313 4.43 -1.95 8.56
CA TYR A 313 3.27 -1.55 9.36
C TYR A 313 1.97 -1.83 8.61
N TRP A 314 1.89 -1.39 7.35
CA TRP A 314 0.71 -1.58 6.51
C TRP A 314 0.39 -3.06 6.31
N ASN A 315 1.40 -3.92 6.12
CA ASN A 315 1.20 -5.37 6.04
C ASN A 315 0.61 -5.95 7.34
N ALA A 316 1.11 -5.51 8.49
CA ALA A 316 0.57 -5.94 9.78
C ALA A 316 -0.87 -5.47 9.98
N PHE A 317 -1.15 -4.19 9.65
CA PHE A 317 -2.51 -3.62 9.71
C PHE A 317 -3.48 -4.39 8.82
N VAL A 318 -3.15 -4.53 7.53
CA VAL A 318 -4.03 -5.19 6.55
C VAL A 318 -4.25 -6.65 6.89
N ALA A 319 -3.19 -7.40 7.21
CA ALA A 319 -3.32 -8.82 7.50
C ALA A 319 -4.18 -9.09 8.75
N ASN A 320 -4.08 -8.24 9.78
CA ASN A 320 -4.88 -8.39 11.00
C ASN A 320 -6.30 -7.82 10.87
N LEU A 321 -6.45 -6.59 10.35
CA LEU A 321 -7.73 -5.87 10.43
C LEU A 321 -8.55 -5.97 9.14
N GLU A 322 -7.93 -5.89 7.95
CA GLU A 322 -8.64 -5.90 6.68
C GLU A 322 -8.88 -7.31 6.14
N MET A 323 -7.87 -8.19 6.27
CA MET A 323 -7.99 -9.59 5.89
C MET A 323 -8.63 -10.43 7.00
N HIS A 324 -8.63 -9.94 8.25
CA HIS A 324 -9.08 -10.66 9.43
C HIS A 324 -8.26 -11.94 9.72
N GLY A 325 -6.95 -11.86 9.51
CA GLY A 325 -6.02 -12.94 9.82
C GLY A 325 -5.75 -13.06 11.32
N LYS A 326 -4.91 -14.04 11.68
CA LYS A 326 -4.54 -14.35 13.06
C LYS A 326 -3.12 -13.86 13.34
N GLY A 327 -2.98 -12.76 14.05
CA GLY A 327 -1.69 -12.19 14.41
C GLY A 327 -1.78 -11.20 15.55
N ARG A 328 -0.62 -10.65 15.90
CA ARG A 328 -0.51 -9.58 16.88
C ARG A 328 -0.50 -8.24 16.18
N PHE A 329 -1.23 -7.28 16.74
CA PHE A 329 -1.24 -5.92 16.23
C PHE A 329 -1.47 -4.94 17.36
N PHE A 330 -0.73 -3.83 17.34
CA PHE A 330 -0.84 -2.75 18.30
C PHE A 330 -0.65 -1.40 17.62
N ASP A 331 -1.65 -0.52 17.73
CA ASP A 331 -1.55 0.89 17.34
C ASP A 331 -2.43 1.75 18.26
N PRO A 332 -1.85 2.46 19.25
CA PRO A 332 -2.62 3.24 20.23
C PRO A 332 -3.39 4.41 19.60
N ARG A 333 -3.06 4.83 18.36
CA ARG A 333 -3.77 5.90 17.65
C ARG A 333 -5.22 5.52 17.38
N LEU A 334 -5.51 4.22 17.22
CA LEU A 334 -6.87 3.70 17.00
C LEU A 334 -7.77 3.79 18.25
N ASN A 335 -7.24 4.14 19.42
CA ASN A 335 -8.02 4.44 20.62
C ASN A 335 -8.70 5.83 20.60
N ASN A 336 -8.42 6.64 19.57
CA ASN A 336 -9.08 7.93 19.40
C ASN A 336 -10.54 7.74 18.95
N GLY A 337 -11.47 7.61 19.90
CA GLY A 337 -12.90 7.37 19.61
C GLY A 337 -13.59 8.52 18.88
N ALA A 338 -13.04 9.72 18.86
CA ALA A 338 -13.57 10.82 18.06
C ALA A 338 -13.25 10.63 16.56
N GLN A 339 -12.10 10.06 16.23
CA GLN A 339 -11.66 9.82 14.86
C GLN A 339 -12.02 8.39 14.39
N PHE A 340 -11.84 7.39 15.26
CA PHE A 340 -12.01 5.96 14.97
C PHE A 340 -13.00 5.30 15.94
N PRO A 341 -14.29 5.70 15.96
CA PRO A 341 -15.26 5.24 16.96
C PRO A 341 -15.46 3.72 16.96
N ILE A 342 -15.42 3.06 15.80
CA ILE A 342 -15.59 1.61 15.69
C ILE A 342 -14.33 0.91 16.22
N ALA A 343 -13.15 1.31 15.76
CA ALA A 343 -11.90 0.73 16.20
C ALA A 343 -11.70 0.86 17.72
N ALA A 344 -11.98 2.03 18.29
CA ALA A 344 -11.89 2.27 19.72
C ALA A 344 -12.90 1.41 20.53
N THR A 345 -14.13 1.25 20.01
CA THR A 345 -15.18 0.46 20.67
C THR A 345 -14.85 -1.05 20.67
N HIS A 346 -14.24 -1.53 19.58
CA HIS A 346 -13.95 -2.95 19.39
C HIS A 346 -12.49 -3.35 19.76
N GLY A 347 -11.69 -2.42 20.29
CA GLY A 347 -10.36 -2.71 20.78
C GLY A 347 -9.32 -3.01 19.67
N PHE A 348 -9.50 -2.45 18.46
CA PHE A 348 -8.59 -2.69 17.33
C PHE A 348 -7.20 -2.07 17.54
N ALA A 349 -7.05 -1.20 18.52
CA ALA A 349 -5.76 -0.61 18.91
C ALA A 349 -4.80 -1.60 19.57
N ASP A 350 -5.32 -2.68 20.17
CA ASP A 350 -4.53 -3.70 20.87
C ASP A 350 -5.25 -5.05 20.74
N LEU A 351 -4.97 -5.76 19.67
CA LEU A 351 -5.58 -7.07 19.46
C LEU A 351 -5.13 -8.07 20.51
N PRO A 352 -5.98 -9.05 20.87
CA PRO A 352 -5.64 -10.05 21.89
C PRO A 352 -4.28 -10.68 21.65
N HIS A 353 -3.48 -10.77 22.70
CA HIS A 353 -2.18 -11.42 22.65
C HIS A 353 -2.41 -12.93 22.51
N ILE A 354 -2.11 -13.46 21.34
CA ILE A 354 -2.16 -14.88 21.03
C ILE A 354 -0.79 -15.53 21.31
N ASP A 355 -0.77 -16.84 21.48
CA ASP A 355 0.48 -17.58 21.60
C ASP A 355 1.34 -17.38 20.34
N PRO A 356 2.68 -17.34 20.47
CA PRO A 356 3.57 -17.16 19.32
C PRO A 356 3.36 -18.20 18.21
N ASP A 357 3.00 -19.43 18.58
CA ASP A 357 2.74 -20.52 17.61
C ASP A 357 1.44 -20.35 16.84
N ASP A 358 0.50 -19.56 17.36
CA ASP A 358 -0.76 -19.22 16.70
C ASP A 358 -0.67 -17.94 15.86
N ASP A 359 0.42 -17.17 15.98
CA ASP A 359 0.66 -15.96 15.20
C ASP A 359 1.10 -16.29 13.77
N LEU A 360 0.16 -16.19 12.84
CA LEU A 360 0.38 -16.49 11.42
C LEU A 360 0.89 -15.28 10.62
N ILE A 361 0.99 -14.09 11.21
CA ILE A 361 1.34 -12.83 10.54
C ILE A 361 2.76 -12.41 10.86
N THR A 362 3.07 -12.17 12.14
CA THR A 362 4.34 -11.56 12.56
C THR A 362 5.57 -12.30 12.02
N PRO A 363 5.66 -13.65 12.03
CA PRO A 363 6.83 -14.36 11.52
C PRO A 363 7.08 -14.15 10.02
N LYS A 364 6.06 -13.75 9.25
CA LYS A 364 6.14 -13.60 7.79
C LYS A 364 6.44 -12.17 7.35
N LEU A 365 6.27 -11.18 8.23
CA LEU A 365 6.47 -9.76 7.91
C LEU A 365 7.87 -9.43 7.36
N PRO A 366 8.99 -9.97 7.87
CA PRO A 366 10.31 -9.67 7.32
C PRO A 366 10.45 -10.08 5.85
N ALA A 367 10.02 -11.31 5.51
CA ALA A 367 10.11 -11.83 4.16
C ALA A 367 9.12 -11.10 3.21
N LEU A 368 7.91 -10.86 3.67
CA LEU A 368 6.87 -10.15 2.91
C LEU A 368 7.31 -8.71 2.59
N HIS A 369 7.84 -7.99 3.57
CA HIS A 369 8.38 -6.63 3.40
C HIS A 369 9.54 -6.62 2.38
N PHE A 370 10.50 -7.53 2.54
CA PHE A 370 11.63 -7.64 1.63
C PHE A 370 11.18 -7.88 0.18
N PHE A 371 10.26 -8.82 -0.03
CA PHE A 371 9.72 -9.12 -1.36
C PHE A 371 9.06 -7.89 -1.99
N GLN A 372 8.20 -7.18 -1.26
CA GLN A 372 7.50 -6.01 -1.79
C GLN A 372 8.46 -4.87 -2.16
N LEU A 373 9.49 -4.62 -1.34
CA LEU A 373 10.51 -3.61 -1.67
C LEU A 373 11.37 -4.00 -2.88
N ALA A 374 11.50 -5.30 -3.17
CA ALA A 374 12.25 -5.79 -4.32
C ALA A 374 11.47 -5.71 -5.65
N LEU A 375 10.17 -5.43 -5.63
CA LEU A 375 9.35 -5.32 -6.84
C LEU A 375 9.68 -4.03 -7.61
N PRO A 376 10.23 -4.12 -8.84
CA PRO A 376 10.58 -2.94 -9.62
C PRO A 376 9.35 -2.26 -10.20
N ALA A 377 9.38 -0.95 -10.29
CA ALA A 377 8.41 -0.23 -11.11
C ALA A 377 8.58 -0.60 -12.60
N PRO A 378 7.49 -0.72 -13.38
CA PRO A 378 7.60 -0.95 -14.81
C PRO A 378 8.23 0.24 -15.52
N VAL A 379 9.10 -0.05 -16.50
CA VAL A 379 9.80 0.96 -17.29
C VAL A 379 9.10 1.17 -18.62
N PRO A 380 8.70 2.41 -18.97
CA PRO A 380 8.02 2.71 -20.23
C PRO A 380 8.98 2.63 -21.43
N GLN A 381 8.42 2.38 -22.61
CA GLN A 381 9.19 2.33 -23.86
C GLN A 381 8.97 3.60 -24.68
N PRO A 382 10.03 4.34 -25.03
CA PRO A 382 9.94 5.52 -25.86
C PRO A 382 9.24 5.24 -27.21
N GLY A 383 8.40 6.13 -27.65
CA GLY A 383 7.64 6.02 -28.92
C GLY A 383 6.46 5.05 -28.88
N ARG A 384 6.40 4.16 -27.87
CA ARG A 384 5.23 3.28 -27.64
C ARG A 384 4.34 3.79 -26.51
N ASP A 385 4.94 4.07 -25.36
CA ASP A 385 4.21 4.41 -24.15
C ASP A 385 4.11 5.93 -23.94
N PHE A 386 5.04 6.69 -24.50
CA PHE A 386 5.10 8.15 -24.44
C PHE A 386 5.83 8.74 -25.66
N ASP A 387 5.64 10.04 -25.94
CA ASP A 387 6.41 10.82 -26.94
C ASP A 387 7.72 11.34 -26.33
N PRO A 388 8.89 10.86 -26.79
CA PRO A 388 10.18 11.25 -26.21
C PRO A 388 10.52 12.74 -26.39
N ALA A 389 10.07 13.37 -27.49
CA ALA A 389 10.36 14.76 -27.74
C ALA A 389 9.51 15.68 -26.85
N ALA A 390 8.25 15.30 -26.63
CA ALA A 390 7.37 15.99 -25.69
C ALA A 390 7.82 15.77 -24.25
N ALA A 391 8.21 14.54 -23.89
CA ALA A 391 8.71 14.21 -22.55
C ALA A 391 9.95 15.04 -22.18
N LYS A 392 10.89 15.23 -23.11
CA LYS A 392 12.07 16.08 -22.88
C LYS A 392 11.69 17.54 -22.56
N ARG A 393 10.71 18.12 -23.25
CA ARG A 393 10.21 19.47 -22.91
C ARG A 393 9.46 19.46 -21.58
N GLY A 394 8.73 18.38 -21.29
CA GLY A 394 8.03 18.17 -20.04
C GLY A 394 8.95 18.11 -18.82
N ASP A 395 10.13 17.52 -18.95
CA ASP A 395 11.19 17.44 -17.93
C ASP A 395 11.65 18.86 -17.52
N GLU A 396 11.99 19.70 -18.52
CA GLU A 396 12.35 21.10 -18.28
C GLU A 396 11.24 21.88 -17.56
N LEU A 397 9.97 21.56 -17.84
CA LEU A 397 8.82 22.16 -17.15
C LEU A 397 8.65 21.61 -15.73
N PHE A 398 8.82 20.31 -15.56
CA PHE A 398 8.65 19.63 -14.28
C PHE A 398 9.61 20.16 -13.21
N SER A 399 10.87 20.34 -13.61
CA SER A 399 11.92 20.87 -12.75
C SER A 399 11.96 22.42 -12.71
N GLY A 400 11.36 23.08 -13.69
CA GLY A 400 11.37 24.54 -13.86
C GLY A 400 10.04 25.20 -13.52
N LYS A 401 9.30 25.65 -14.57
CA LYS A 401 8.09 26.47 -14.43
C LYS A 401 7.00 25.82 -13.58
N ALA A 402 6.84 24.51 -13.66
CA ALA A 402 5.81 23.81 -12.91
C ALA A 402 6.25 23.42 -11.48
N GLY A 403 7.56 23.31 -11.21
CA GLY A 403 8.11 23.06 -9.88
C GLY A 403 7.66 21.75 -9.23
N CYS A 404 7.29 20.75 -10.03
CA CYS A 404 6.77 19.46 -9.53
C CYS A 404 7.82 18.69 -8.74
N ASN A 405 9.11 18.88 -9.07
CA ASN A 405 10.25 18.28 -8.38
C ASN A 405 10.44 18.76 -6.94
N ASN A 406 9.74 19.82 -6.50
CA ASN A 406 9.76 20.24 -5.09
C ASN A 406 9.17 19.18 -4.16
N CYS A 407 8.19 18.39 -4.66
CA CYS A 407 7.56 17.31 -3.93
C CYS A 407 7.94 15.93 -4.54
N HIS A 408 7.97 15.80 -5.87
CA HIS A 408 8.31 14.57 -6.57
C HIS A 408 9.82 14.50 -6.87
N VAL A 409 10.61 14.19 -5.84
CA VAL A 409 12.08 14.22 -5.86
C VAL A 409 12.66 13.00 -6.59
N GLU A 410 13.53 13.24 -7.56
CA GLU A 410 14.26 12.17 -8.27
C GLU A 410 15.28 11.47 -7.35
N PRO A 411 15.56 10.18 -7.54
CA PRO A 411 14.93 9.22 -8.46
C PRO A 411 13.71 8.52 -7.85
N LEU A 412 13.21 8.97 -6.69
CA LEU A 412 12.11 8.35 -5.96
C LEU A 412 10.75 8.79 -6.50
N TRP A 413 10.68 9.96 -7.15
CA TRP A 413 9.44 10.59 -7.63
C TRP A 413 8.40 10.78 -6.51
N THR A 414 8.88 10.88 -5.28
CA THR A 414 8.20 11.17 -4.03
C THR A 414 9.18 11.79 -3.04
N GLU A 415 8.70 12.29 -1.93
CA GLU A 415 9.57 12.89 -0.91
C GLU A 415 10.23 11.80 -0.05
N PRO A 416 11.56 11.87 0.13
CA PRO A 416 12.24 11.05 1.11
C PRO A 416 11.95 11.58 2.54
N GLY A 417 12.11 10.72 3.54
CA GLY A 417 11.93 11.10 4.94
C GLY A 417 10.47 11.14 5.36
N TRP A 418 10.07 12.13 6.17
CA TRP A 418 8.76 12.21 6.81
C TRP A 418 8.08 13.53 6.49
N ASN A 419 7.76 13.77 5.22
CA ASN A 419 6.99 14.93 4.81
C ASN A 419 5.59 14.53 4.34
N LEU A 420 4.57 15.23 4.87
CA LEU A 420 3.16 15.03 4.55
C LEU A 420 2.50 16.39 4.31
N HIS A 421 1.53 16.43 3.42
CA HIS A 421 0.86 17.64 3.00
C HIS A 421 -0.55 17.73 3.56
N LYS A 422 -0.91 18.90 4.06
CA LYS A 422 -2.29 19.19 4.42
C LYS A 422 -3.16 19.28 3.16
N PRO A 423 -4.45 18.94 3.26
CA PRO A 423 -5.38 18.98 2.11
C PRO A 423 -5.39 20.32 1.38
N GLU A 424 -5.34 21.44 2.11
CA GLU A 424 -5.33 22.81 1.56
C GLU A 424 -4.05 23.11 0.76
N GLU A 425 -2.90 22.49 1.09
CA GLU A 425 -1.64 22.70 0.36
C GLU A 425 -1.70 22.12 -1.06
N ILE A 426 -2.55 21.11 -1.28
CA ILE A 426 -2.71 20.45 -2.57
C ILE A 426 -4.12 20.64 -3.16
N CYS A 427 -4.89 21.56 -2.58
CA CYS A 427 -6.21 21.99 -3.05
C CYS A 427 -7.23 20.86 -3.21
N ILE A 428 -7.28 19.92 -2.27
CA ILE A 428 -8.31 18.87 -2.22
C ILE A 428 -9.02 18.88 -0.88
N ASP A 429 -10.13 18.12 -0.79
CA ASP A 429 -10.86 17.99 0.48
C ASP A 429 -10.09 17.15 1.51
N SER A 430 -10.45 17.31 2.78
CA SER A 430 -9.83 16.61 3.90
C SER A 430 -10.43 15.24 4.21
N PHE A 431 -11.48 14.82 3.53
CA PHE A 431 -12.26 13.64 3.94
C PHE A 431 -11.40 12.39 4.19
N GLN A 432 -10.57 12.01 3.21
CA GLN A 432 -9.69 10.84 3.38
C GLN A 432 -8.55 11.10 4.37
N ALA A 433 -8.01 12.33 4.39
CA ALA A 433 -6.98 12.72 5.36
C ALA A 433 -7.51 12.62 6.80
N ASP A 434 -8.75 13.06 7.04
CA ASP A 434 -9.39 13.03 8.37
C ASP A 434 -9.70 11.59 8.85
N ARG A 435 -9.63 10.60 7.96
CA ARG A 435 -9.77 9.18 8.25
C ARG A 435 -8.44 8.48 8.56
N ALA A 436 -7.35 9.25 8.60
CA ALA A 436 -6.00 8.77 8.92
C ALA A 436 -5.40 9.62 10.06
N PRO A 437 -4.51 9.08 10.92
CA PRO A 437 -4.09 9.71 12.16
C PRO A 437 -3.52 11.13 12.02
N ASP A 438 -2.79 11.40 10.94
CA ASP A 438 -2.04 12.67 10.79
C ASP A 438 -2.82 13.76 10.04
N HIS A 439 -4.05 13.48 9.56
CA HIS A 439 -4.91 14.40 8.80
C HIS A 439 -4.23 14.99 7.55
N THR A 440 -3.40 14.20 6.86
CA THR A 440 -2.55 14.63 5.76
C THR A 440 -2.61 13.69 4.57
N TYR A 441 -1.99 14.11 3.46
CA TYR A 441 -1.74 13.32 2.27
C TYR A 441 -0.24 13.18 2.03
N LYS A 442 0.13 12.07 1.42
CA LYS A 442 1.49 11.80 0.97
C LYS A 442 1.65 12.16 -0.51
N THR A 443 2.82 12.71 -0.87
CA THR A 443 3.27 12.78 -2.27
C THR A 443 3.45 11.39 -2.84
N MET A 444 2.57 10.98 -3.76
CA MET A 444 2.59 9.63 -4.34
C MET A 444 3.75 9.46 -5.33
N ASN A 445 4.39 8.29 -5.31
CA ASN A 445 5.40 7.91 -6.28
C ASN A 445 4.81 7.89 -7.71
N LEU A 446 5.50 8.52 -8.66
CA LEU A 446 5.08 8.62 -10.06
C LEU A 446 5.63 7.51 -10.96
N ALA A 447 6.56 6.68 -10.46
CA ALA A 447 7.16 5.61 -11.25
C ALA A 447 6.10 4.63 -11.77
N GLY A 448 6.13 4.33 -13.06
CA GLY A 448 5.19 3.41 -13.71
C GLY A 448 3.78 3.96 -13.92
N ILE A 449 3.57 5.27 -13.77
CA ILE A 449 2.23 5.89 -13.89
C ILE A 449 1.63 5.74 -15.29
N PHE A 450 2.46 5.55 -16.32
CA PHE A 450 2.04 5.30 -17.71
C PHE A 450 1.14 4.06 -17.83
N VAL A 451 1.33 3.05 -16.99
CA VAL A 451 0.50 1.84 -16.96
C VAL A 451 -0.97 2.21 -16.79
N ARG A 452 -1.23 3.12 -15.86
CA ARG A 452 -2.58 3.61 -15.55
C ARG A 452 -3.12 4.51 -16.66
N GLU A 453 -2.30 5.46 -17.15
CA GLU A 453 -2.72 6.39 -18.19
C GLU A 453 -3.00 5.69 -19.52
N ASN A 454 -2.17 4.71 -19.89
CA ASN A 454 -2.36 3.94 -21.12
C ASN A 454 -3.37 2.80 -20.96
N GLY A 455 -3.77 2.46 -19.71
CA GLY A 455 -4.74 1.41 -19.42
C GLY A 455 -4.22 -0.01 -19.65
N LEU A 456 -2.92 -0.24 -19.36
CA LEU A 456 -2.30 -1.55 -19.59
C LEU A 456 -2.83 -2.60 -18.60
N PHE A 457 -3.20 -3.76 -19.12
CA PHE A 457 -3.63 -4.95 -18.35
C PHE A 457 -4.87 -4.72 -17.44
N MET A 458 -5.71 -3.78 -17.82
CA MET A 458 -6.98 -3.48 -17.15
C MET A 458 -8.10 -3.25 -18.17
N ASN A 459 -9.34 -3.28 -17.71
CA ASN A 459 -10.47 -2.87 -18.53
C ASN A 459 -10.31 -1.40 -18.95
N PRO A 460 -10.49 -1.04 -20.23
CA PRO A 460 -10.39 0.34 -20.71
C PRO A 460 -11.25 1.34 -19.93
N ALA A 461 -12.38 0.91 -19.36
CA ALA A 461 -13.22 1.74 -18.50
C ALA A 461 -12.58 2.08 -17.15
N ASN A 462 -11.54 1.34 -16.75
CA ASN A 462 -10.86 1.49 -15.48
C ASN A 462 -9.51 2.21 -15.59
N LYS A 463 -9.09 2.61 -16.78
CA LYS A 463 -7.86 3.36 -17.01
C LYS A 463 -7.90 4.75 -16.37
N GLY A 464 -6.74 5.33 -16.14
CA GLY A 464 -6.62 6.65 -15.49
C GLY A 464 -7.09 6.61 -14.05
N ARG A 465 -7.96 7.52 -13.67
CA ARG A 465 -8.49 7.67 -12.30
C ARG A 465 -7.38 7.94 -11.29
N TYR A 466 -7.07 9.21 -11.10
CA TYR A 466 -5.97 9.68 -10.25
C TYR A 466 -6.50 10.25 -8.93
N PHE A 467 -5.60 10.51 -8.00
CA PHE A 467 -5.81 10.75 -6.59
C PHE A 467 -6.36 9.52 -5.87
N HIS A 468 -6.50 9.61 -4.55
CA HIS A 468 -6.94 8.49 -3.71
C HIS A 468 -8.31 7.94 -4.11
N ASP A 469 -9.24 8.78 -4.53
CA ASP A 469 -10.62 8.42 -4.88
C ASP A 469 -10.90 8.27 -6.38
N GLY A 470 -9.89 8.56 -7.23
CA GLY A 470 -10.03 8.47 -8.69
C GLY A 470 -10.81 9.61 -9.33
N ARG A 471 -10.88 10.79 -8.68
CA ARG A 471 -11.63 11.98 -9.15
C ARG A 471 -11.15 12.52 -10.48
N PHE A 472 -9.87 12.43 -10.77
CA PHE A 472 -9.29 12.87 -12.06
C PHE A 472 -9.17 11.69 -13.02
N LYS A 473 -9.77 11.82 -14.22
CA LYS A 473 -9.83 10.73 -15.19
C LYS A 473 -8.52 10.51 -15.95
N THR A 474 -7.73 11.57 -16.12
CA THR A 474 -6.48 11.56 -16.90
C THR A 474 -5.36 12.29 -16.18
N LEU A 475 -4.10 12.06 -16.59
CA LEU A 475 -2.97 12.87 -16.11
C LEU A 475 -3.12 14.34 -16.49
N LEU A 476 -3.75 14.63 -17.62
CA LEU A 476 -4.03 16.02 -18.01
C LEU A 476 -4.95 16.72 -17.00
N ASP A 477 -5.94 16.00 -16.43
CA ASP A 477 -6.81 16.56 -15.39
C ASP A 477 -6.00 16.86 -14.11
N VAL A 478 -5.05 15.99 -13.74
CA VAL A 478 -4.13 16.23 -12.63
C VAL A 478 -3.26 17.47 -12.86
N VAL A 479 -2.67 17.58 -14.06
CA VAL A 479 -1.86 18.77 -14.43
C VAL A 479 -2.72 20.04 -14.45
N ASN A 480 -3.97 19.96 -14.91
CA ASN A 480 -4.90 21.08 -14.87
C ASN A 480 -5.24 21.50 -13.44
N HIS A 481 -5.45 20.52 -12.54
CA HIS A 481 -5.71 20.77 -11.13
C HIS A 481 -4.55 21.55 -10.50
N TYR A 482 -3.32 21.08 -10.62
CA TYR A 482 -2.16 21.76 -10.06
C TYR A 482 -1.84 23.10 -10.76
N ASN A 483 -2.10 23.19 -12.08
CA ASN A 483 -1.98 24.48 -12.78
C ASN A 483 -2.89 25.55 -12.19
N VAL A 484 -4.11 25.18 -11.75
CA VAL A 484 -5.04 26.10 -11.07
C VAL A 484 -4.61 26.31 -9.62
N CYS A 485 -4.35 25.23 -8.88
CA CYS A 485 -4.00 25.27 -7.46
C CYS A 485 -2.80 26.19 -7.18
N PHE A 486 -1.74 26.05 -7.97
CA PHE A 486 -0.49 26.80 -7.79
C PHE A 486 -0.36 27.99 -8.74
N SER A 487 -1.39 28.32 -9.54
CA SER A 487 -1.37 29.44 -10.49
C SER A 487 -0.17 29.41 -11.45
N LEU A 488 0.17 28.20 -11.99
CA LEU A 488 1.40 27.98 -12.76
C LEU A 488 1.41 28.68 -14.12
N GLY A 489 0.26 29.05 -14.67
CA GLY A 489 0.14 29.71 -15.96
C GLY A 489 0.62 28.87 -17.15
N LEU A 490 0.43 27.56 -17.09
CA LEU A 490 0.84 26.62 -18.15
C LEU A 490 -0.07 26.73 -19.38
N THR A 491 0.55 26.80 -20.55
CA THR A 491 -0.17 26.70 -21.84
C THR A 491 -0.66 25.27 -22.06
N ASN A 492 -1.58 25.10 -23.00
CA ASN A 492 -2.09 23.77 -23.34
C ASN A 492 -1.00 22.83 -23.91
N GLN A 493 0.04 23.37 -24.55
CA GLN A 493 1.17 22.57 -25.04
C GLN A 493 2.05 22.12 -23.86
N GLU A 494 2.41 23.03 -22.97
CA GLU A 494 3.22 22.73 -21.77
C GLU A 494 2.54 21.65 -20.89
N LYS A 495 1.23 21.70 -20.73
CA LYS A 495 0.46 20.67 -20.01
C LYS A 495 0.57 19.30 -20.66
N ARG A 496 0.49 19.24 -22.01
CA ARG A 496 0.66 17.96 -22.74
C ARG A 496 2.09 17.45 -22.64
N ASP A 497 3.08 18.32 -22.72
CA ASP A 497 4.48 17.96 -22.58
C ASP A 497 4.77 17.38 -21.18
N LEU A 498 4.21 17.99 -20.12
CA LEU A 498 4.26 17.41 -18.75
C LEU A 498 3.61 16.04 -18.65
N VAL A 499 2.47 15.81 -19.30
CA VAL A 499 1.83 14.48 -19.30
C VAL A 499 2.74 13.44 -19.95
N GLU A 500 3.41 13.77 -21.06
CA GLU A 500 4.34 12.82 -21.70
C GLU A 500 5.59 12.57 -20.84
N TYR A 501 6.09 13.58 -20.12
CA TYR A 501 7.16 13.36 -19.14
C TYR A 501 6.72 12.45 -18.00
N LEU A 502 5.56 12.69 -17.39
CA LEU A 502 5.03 11.82 -16.33
C LEU A 502 4.90 10.36 -16.80
N LYS A 503 4.53 10.15 -18.07
CA LYS A 503 4.47 8.81 -18.68
C LYS A 503 5.83 8.18 -18.93
N SER A 504 6.91 8.96 -18.98
CA SER A 504 8.28 8.46 -19.19
C SER A 504 8.93 7.90 -17.92
N LEU A 505 8.29 8.07 -16.74
CA LEU A 505 8.86 7.68 -15.45
C LEU A 505 8.64 6.18 -15.10
N PRO A 506 9.64 5.51 -14.48
CA PRO A 506 11.00 6.02 -14.23
C PRO A 506 11.84 6.01 -15.49
N GLU A 507 12.73 6.96 -15.60
CA GLU A 507 13.80 6.93 -16.61
C GLU A 507 14.72 5.73 -16.38
N LYS A 508 15.35 5.21 -17.46
CA LYS A 508 16.26 4.05 -17.38
C LYS A 508 17.59 4.43 -16.72
#